data_a0cfc0a946de39bb67975026a575301f
#
_entry.id   a0cfc0a946de39bb67975026a575301f
#
_cell.length_a   1.000
_cell.length_b   1.000
_cell.length_c   1.000
_cell.angle_alpha   90.00
_cell.angle_beta   90.00
_cell.angle_gamma   90.00
#
_symmetry.space_group_name_H-M   'P 1'
#
loop_
_entity.id
_entity.type
_entity.pdbx_description
1 polymer ?
#
loop_
_entity_poly.entity_id
_entity_poly.type
_entity_poly.pdbx_seq_one_letter_code
_entity_poly.pdbx_strand_id
1 'polypeptide(L)'
;PFLGKDLKKSNLEKQNITFGYADRFDEKYDLVRSVRKGKYKYIRNYQPFNVDGIYNFYRYKMLAYKEWYSLFKEGKLNKIQSQFFLPRTPEALYDIEEDPHEINNLAKLKKHKETLLNLRETLNNHVVSQPDLSFFPEPYFLENGLENAVDFGQKNKKIIQSLVETANLNLYPYKDVSSEIKNALENENPWVRYWGLIVCSSFGIDAKEHLNKINSIFENDSENLVKIRAAEYLLLNNLKIDSSKINNLLKNAN
;
A
#
# COMPACT_ATOMS: atom_id res chain seq x y z
N PRO A 1 15.26 14.35 -16.81
CA PRO A 1 16.11 13.25 -17.27
C PRO A 1 15.26 12.02 -17.58
N PHE A 2 15.57 11.33 -18.68
CA PHE A 2 14.89 10.08 -19.02
C PHE A 2 15.41 8.97 -18.12
N LEU A 3 14.49 8.20 -17.49
CA LEU A 3 14.84 7.04 -16.65
C LEU A 3 15.09 5.77 -17.47
N GLY A 4 14.70 5.80 -18.74
CA GLY A 4 14.90 4.69 -19.67
C GLY A 4 16.39 4.47 -20.01
N LYS A 5 16.73 3.22 -20.28
CA LYS A 5 18.07 2.82 -20.72
C LYS A 5 18.09 2.62 -22.22
N ASP A 6 19.20 3.01 -22.86
CA ASP A 6 19.42 2.73 -24.26
C ASP A 6 19.60 1.22 -24.47
N LEU A 7 18.62 0.58 -25.07
CA LEU A 7 18.61 -0.87 -25.33
C LEU A 7 19.70 -1.31 -26.34
N LYS A 8 20.36 -0.37 -27.04
CA LYS A 8 21.47 -0.67 -27.94
C LYS A 8 22.82 -0.77 -27.26
N LYS A 9 22.91 -0.39 -25.99
CA LYS A 9 24.18 -0.47 -25.23
C LYS A 9 24.41 -1.89 -24.71
N SER A 10 25.59 -2.45 -25.01
CA SER A 10 26.01 -3.83 -24.77
C SER A 10 26.08 -4.29 -23.30
N ASN A 11 25.76 -3.44 -22.32
CA ASN A 11 25.86 -3.73 -20.89
C ASN A 11 24.52 -3.97 -20.18
N LEU A 12 23.42 -4.17 -20.92
CA LEU A 12 22.07 -4.38 -20.35
C LEU A 12 21.95 -5.67 -19.55
N GLU A 13 22.65 -6.74 -19.94
CA GLU A 13 22.61 -8.02 -19.24
C GLU A 13 23.08 -7.96 -17.79
N LYS A 14 23.99 -7.03 -17.45
CA LYS A 14 24.51 -6.85 -16.08
C LYS A 14 23.53 -6.20 -15.10
N GLN A 15 22.42 -5.68 -15.59
CA GLN A 15 21.46 -4.94 -14.76
C GLN A 15 20.04 -5.52 -14.84
N ASN A 16 19.88 -6.82 -14.88
CA ASN A 16 18.58 -7.51 -14.93
C ASN A 16 17.67 -7.11 -13.75
N ILE A 17 17.30 -5.82 -13.73
CA ILE A 17 16.48 -5.19 -12.70
C ILE A 17 15.35 -4.41 -13.38
N THR A 18 14.12 -4.65 -12.93
CA THR A 18 12.93 -3.94 -13.39
C THR A 18 12.06 -3.55 -12.20
N PHE A 19 11.39 -2.40 -12.31
CA PHE A 19 10.45 -1.93 -11.31
C PHE A 19 9.03 -1.96 -11.88
N GLY A 20 8.06 -2.27 -11.02
CA GLY A 20 6.66 -2.29 -11.36
C GLY A 20 5.83 -1.56 -10.30
N TYR A 21 4.66 -1.10 -10.71
CA TYR A 21 3.71 -0.41 -9.85
C TYR A 21 2.28 -0.85 -10.16
N ALA A 22 1.41 -0.75 -9.16
CA ALA A 22 -0.03 -0.84 -9.32
C ALA A 22 -0.68 0.12 -8.33
N ASP A 23 -1.43 1.08 -8.85
CA ASP A 23 -2.13 2.11 -8.09
C ASP A 23 -3.63 2.04 -8.38
N ARG A 24 -4.22 3.15 -8.83
CA ARG A 24 -5.61 3.19 -9.25
C ARG A 24 -5.82 2.40 -10.55
N PHE A 25 -6.88 1.61 -10.55
CA PHE A 25 -7.41 0.97 -11.75
C PHE A 25 -8.94 1.06 -11.70
N ASP A 26 -9.52 1.94 -12.49
CA ASP A 26 -10.90 2.38 -12.40
C ASP A 26 -11.26 2.79 -10.94
N GLU A 27 -12.30 2.22 -10.34
CA GLU A 27 -12.68 2.45 -8.95
C GLU A 27 -11.79 1.74 -7.92
N LYS A 28 -10.94 0.80 -8.35
CA LYS A 28 -9.99 0.13 -7.46
C LYS A 28 -8.83 1.06 -7.14
N TYR A 29 -8.66 1.40 -5.87
CA TYR A 29 -7.49 2.13 -5.38
C TYR A 29 -6.63 1.25 -4.47
N ASP A 30 -5.36 1.16 -4.80
CA ASP A 30 -4.37 0.39 -4.07
C ASP A 30 -3.00 1.08 -4.18
N LEU A 31 -2.00 0.62 -3.44
CA LEU A 31 -0.63 1.08 -3.63
C LEU A 31 0.32 -0.10 -3.49
N VAL A 32 0.87 -0.53 -4.62
CA VAL A 32 1.81 -1.65 -4.72
C VAL A 32 3.03 -1.23 -5.53
N ARG A 33 4.19 -1.59 -5.05
CA ARG A 33 5.46 -1.43 -5.78
C ARG A 33 6.18 -2.76 -5.83
N SER A 34 6.91 -3.00 -6.89
CA SER A 34 7.70 -4.22 -7.02
C SER A 34 9.05 -3.98 -7.65
N VAL A 35 9.99 -4.85 -7.35
CA VAL A 35 11.27 -4.94 -8.04
C VAL A 35 11.56 -6.39 -8.38
N ARG A 36 11.98 -6.63 -9.61
CA ARG A 36 12.54 -7.91 -10.05
C ARG A 36 14.03 -7.73 -10.30
N LYS A 37 14.82 -8.65 -9.75
CA LYS A 37 16.27 -8.76 -10.01
C LYS A 37 16.63 -10.23 -10.22
N GLY A 38 17.03 -10.57 -11.44
CA GLY A 38 17.21 -11.96 -11.84
C GLY A 38 15.91 -12.75 -11.69
N LYS A 39 15.99 -13.90 -11.02
CA LYS A 39 14.85 -14.77 -10.75
C LYS A 39 13.97 -14.36 -9.56
N TYR A 40 14.39 -13.40 -8.75
CA TYR A 40 13.62 -12.95 -7.60
C TYR A 40 12.78 -11.74 -7.90
N LYS A 41 11.51 -11.80 -7.48
CA LYS A 41 10.56 -10.68 -7.49
C LYS A 41 10.15 -10.36 -6.07
N TYR A 42 10.38 -9.13 -5.66
CA TYR A 42 9.92 -8.57 -4.40
C TYR A 42 8.74 -7.65 -4.64
N ILE A 43 7.70 -7.79 -3.83
CA ILE A 43 6.48 -6.98 -3.88
C ILE A 43 6.28 -6.31 -2.53
N ARG A 44 6.00 -5.02 -2.53
CA ARG A 44 5.63 -4.21 -1.39
C ARG A 44 4.16 -3.81 -1.49
N ASN A 45 3.33 -4.27 -0.57
CA ASN A 45 1.93 -3.91 -0.43
C ASN A 45 1.79 -2.86 0.68
N TYR A 46 1.57 -1.60 0.32
CA TYR A 46 1.48 -0.52 1.29
C TYR A 46 0.15 -0.51 2.06
N GLN A 47 -0.89 -1.12 1.50
CA GLN A 47 -2.20 -1.33 2.11
C GLN A 47 -2.52 -2.84 2.15
N PRO A 48 -1.84 -3.61 3.03
CA PRO A 48 -1.94 -5.08 3.02
C PRO A 48 -3.31 -5.61 3.45
N PHE A 49 -4.12 -4.81 4.13
CA PHE A 49 -5.52 -5.14 4.46
C PHE A 49 -6.42 -5.20 3.22
N ASN A 50 -6.00 -4.63 2.10
CA ASN A 50 -6.67 -4.82 0.82
C ASN A 50 -6.50 -6.25 0.29
N VAL A 51 -7.43 -6.67 -0.54
CA VAL A 51 -7.40 -7.95 -1.27
C VAL A 51 -7.13 -7.69 -2.75
N ASP A 52 -6.57 -8.66 -3.48
CA ASP A 52 -6.40 -8.52 -4.93
C ASP A 52 -7.76 -8.45 -5.66
N GLY A 53 -8.76 -9.08 -5.06
CA GLY A 53 -10.15 -9.08 -5.49
C GLY A 53 -10.96 -7.83 -5.15
N ILE A 54 -10.34 -6.67 -4.80
CA ILE A 54 -11.08 -5.42 -4.61
C ILE A 54 -12.05 -5.21 -5.76
N TYR A 55 -13.27 -4.77 -5.41
CA TYR A 55 -14.33 -4.58 -6.38
C TYR A 55 -13.88 -3.67 -7.52
N ASN A 56 -14.16 -4.12 -8.72
CA ASN A 56 -14.01 -3.38 -9.96
C ASN A 56 -15.18 -3.79 -10.87
N PHE A 57 -15.96 -2.81 -11.31
CA PHE A 57 -17.19 -3.07 -12.05
C PHE A 57 -16.97 -3.91 -13.30
N TYR A 58 -15.91 -3.64 -14.05
CA TYR A 58 -15.56 -4.41 -15.25
C TYR A 58 -15.24 -5.86 -14.93
N ARG A 59 -14.41 -6.08 -13.90
CA ARG A 59 -14.01 -7.43 -13.47
C ARG A 59 -15.22 -8.26 -13.09
N TYR A 60 -16.09 -7.70 -12.24
CA TYR A 60 -17.26 -8.43 -11.71
C TYR A 60 -18.44 -8.52 -12.70
N LYS A 61 -18.36 -7.90 -13.89
CA LYS A 61 -19.23 -8.21 -15.03
C LYS A 61 -18.89 -9.56 -15.67
N MET A 62 -17.62 -9.99 -15.62
CA MET A 62 -17.20 -11.26 -16.21
C MET A 62 -17.75 -12.44 -15.42
N LEU A 63 -18.35 -13.41 -16.11
CA LEU A 63 -18.96 -14.58 -15.48
C LEU A 63 -17.98 -15.38 -14.64
N ALA A 64 -16.75 -15.56 -15.12
CA ALA A 64 -15.69 -16.27 -14.40
C ALA A 64 -15.37 -15.64 -13.01
N TYR A 65 -15.31 -14.30 -12.94
CA TYR A 65 -15.08 -13.64 -11.65
C TYR A 65 -16.27 -13.72 -10.71
N LYS A 66 -17.50 -13.65 -11.25
CA LYS A 66 -18.72 -13.84 -10.45
C LYS A 66 -18.77 -15.23 -9.84
N GLU A 67 -18.52 -16.25 -10.65
CA GLU A 67 -18.48 -17.64 -10.21
C GLU A 67 -17.39 -17.84 -9.15
N TRP A 68 -16.16 -17.39 -9.43
CA TRP A 68 -15.05 -17.51 -8.50
C TRP A 68 -15.35 -16.85 -7.15
N TYR A 69 -15.92 -15.63 -7.16
CA TYR A 69 -16.32 -14.95 -5.93
C TYR A 69 -17.46 -15.66 -5.20
N SER A 70 -18.44 -16.24 -5.93
CA SER A 70 -19.51 -17.04 -5.33
C SER A 70 -18.94 -18.27 -4.62
N LEU A 71 -18.06 -19.02 -5.30
CA LEU A 71 -17.38 -20.17 -4.72
C LEU A 71 -16.54 -19.82 -3.49
N PHE A 72 -15.91 -18.65 -3.49
CA PHE A 72 -15.20 -18.12 -2.32
C PHE A 72 -16.16 -17.93 -1.13
N LYS A 73 -17.29 -17.25 -1.33
CA LYS A 73 -18.32 -17.04 -0.29
C LYS A 73 -18.90 -18.33 0.24
N GLU A 74 -19.02 -19.34 -0.60
CA GLU A 74 -19.53 -20.67 -0.26
C GLU A 74 -18.47 -21.56 0.42
N GLY A 75 -17.22 -21.10 0.57
CA GLY A 75 -16.13 -21.88 1.15
C GLY A 75 -15.68 -23.07 0.29
N LYS A 76 -15.96 -23.04 -1.02
CA LYS A 76 -15.67 -24.12 -1.96
C LYS A 76 -14.29 -24.02 -2.64
N LEU A 77 -13.55 -22.94 -2.40
CA LEU A 77 -12.22 -22.75 -2.96
C LEU A 77 -11.14 -23.41 -2.08
N ASN A 78 -10.10 -23.94 -2.72
CA ASN A 78 -8.88 -24.33 -1.99
C ASN A 78 -8.08 -23.11 -1.53
N LYS A 79 -7.04 -23.34 -0.72
CA LYS A 79 -6.20 -22.27 -0.14
C LYS A 79 -5.59 -21.34 -1.21
N ILE A 80 -5.12 -21.88 -2.31
CA ILE A 80 -4.47 -21.12 -3.39
C ILE A 80 -5.51 -20.24 -4.10
N GLN A 81 -6.64 -20.84 -4.47
CA GLN A 81 -7.73 -20.14 -5.15
C GLN A 81 -8.34 -19.02 -4.29
N SER A 82 -8.32 -19.17 -2.96
CA SER A 82 -8.86 -18.18 -2.01
C SER A 82 -7.94 -16.98 -1.80
N GLN A 83 -6.63 -17.09 -2.08
CA GLN A 83 -5.65 -16.02 -1.81
C GLN A 83 -6.06 -14.68 -2.42
N PHE A 84 -6.65 -14.70 -3.60
CA PHE A 84 -7.10 -13.51 -4.32
C PHE A 84 -8.13 -12.65 -3.54
N PHE A 85 -8.88 -13.28 -2.65
CA PHE A 85 -9.93 -12.65 -1.84
C PHE A 85 -9.54 -12.44 -0.38
N LEU A 86 -8.30 -12.72 -0.02
CA LEU A 86 -7.80 -12.57 1.35
C LEU A 86 -6.83 -11.38 1.46
N PRO A 87 -6.73 -10.74 2.64
CA PRO A 87 -5.73 -9.73 2.90
C PRO A 87 -4.32 -10.24 2.58
N ARG A 88 -3.49 -9.35 2.09
CA ARG A 88 -2.11 -9.63 1.68
C ARG A 88 -1.14 -9.48 2.87
N THR A 89 0.09 -9.92 2.68
CA THR A 89 1.18 -9.55 3.58
C THR A 89 1.76 -8.18 3.17
N PRO A 90 2.35 -7.40 4.10
CA PRO A 90 3.02 -6.14 3.77
C PRO A 90 4.08 -6.27 2.68
N GLU A 91 4.73 -7.43 2.63
CA GLU A 91 5.74 -7.74 1.61
C GLU A 91 5.66 -9.20 1.18
N ALA A 92 6.09 -9.45 -0.05
CA ALA A 92 6.22 -10.79 -0.60
C ALA A 92 7.50 -10.91 -1.43
N LEU A 93 8.08 -12.12 -1.42
CA LEU A 93 9.24 -12.49 -2.21
C LEU A 93 8.96 -13.80 -2.95
N TYR A 94 9.21 -13.83 -4.24
CA TYR A 94 9.00 -15.01 -5.07
C TYR A 94 10.25 -15.33 -5.87
N ASP A 95 10.52 -16.61 -6.07
CA ASP A 95 11.45 -17.13 -7.07
C ASP A 95 10.62 -17.48 -8.32
N ILE A 96 10.58 -16.58 -9.29
CA ILE A 96 9.67 -16.69 -10.45
C ILE A 96 10.13 -17.71 -11.50
N GLU A 97 11.31 -18.31 -11.35
CA GLU A 97 11.75 -19.45 -12.17
C GLU A 97 11.19 -20.76 -11.60
N GLU A 98 11.25 -20.94 -10.27
CA GLU A 98 10.72 -22.11 -9.58
C GLU A 98 9.21 -22.02 -9.33
N ASP A 99 8.69 -20.81 -9.16
CA ASP A 99 7.29 -20.51 -8.86
C ASP A 99 6.73 -19.41 -9.79
N PRO A 100 6.51 -19.71 -11.08
CA PRO A 100 6.04 -18.72 -12.06
C PRO A 100 4.64 -18.19 -11.79
N HIS A 101 3.87 -18.84 -10.90
CA HIS A 101 2.53 -18.42 -10.49
C HIS A 101 2.51 -17.62 -9.18
N GLU A 102 3.68 -17.37 -8.58
CA GLU A 102 3.82 -16.54 -7.37
C GLU A 102 2.93 -17.04 -6.20
N ILE A 103 2.88 -18.36 -6.00
CA ILE A 103 2.03 -19.00 -4.99
C ILE A 103 2.74 -19.03 -3.63
N ASN A 104 4.07 -19.23 -3.63
CA ASN A 104 4.86 -19.51 -2.44
C ASN A 104 5.65 -18.27 -2.00
N ASN A 105 5.08 -17.47 -1.08
CA ASN A 105 5.77 -16.31 -0.54
C ASN A 105 6.97 -16.72 0.34
N LEU A 106 8.17 -16.39 -0.09
CA LEU A 106 9.45 -16.72 0.55
C LEU A 106 9.87 -15.69 1.62
N ALA A 107 9.15 -14.57 1.79
CA ALA A 107 9.55 -13.44 2.63
C ALA A 107 9.83 -13.81 4.10
N LYS A 108 9.16 -14.86 4.62
CA LYS A 108 9.34 -15.31 6.01
C LYS A 108 10.42 -16.40 6.16
N LEU A 109 11.00 -16.89 5.08
CA LEU A 109 11.98 -17.97 5.14
C LEU A 109 13.38 -17.43 5.45
N LYS A 110 14.00 -17.91 6.52
CA LYS A 110 15.34 -17.48 6.97
C LYS A 110 16.40 -17.53 5.87
N LYS A 111 16.37 -18.56 5.03
CA LYS A 111 17.33 -18.76 3.92
C LYS A 111 17.27 -17.66 2.84
N HIS A 112 16.16 -16.92 2.76
CA HIS A 112 15.97 -15.85 1.78
C HIS A 112 16.04 -14.44 2.41
N LYS A 113 16.40 -14.33 3.71
CA LYS A 113 16.43 -13.05 4.44
C LYS A 113 17.33 -12.01 3.78
N GLU A 114 18.53 -12.39 3.36
CA GLU A 114 19.46 -11.49 2.71
C GLU A 114 18.91 -10.96 1.38
N THR A 115 18.40 -11.86 0.54
CA THR A 115 17.75 -11.50 -0.73
C THR A 115 16.56 -10.54 -0.50
N LEU A 116 15.71 -10.84 0.49
CA LEU A 116 14.58 -10.01 0.87
C LEU A 116 15.02 -8.60 1.23
N LEU A 117 16.00 -8.47 2.14
CA LEU A 117 16.50 -7.17 2.60
C LEU A 117 17.15 -6.36 1.47
N ASN A 118 17.94 -7.01 0.62
CA ASN A 118 18.57 -6.35 -0.54
C ASN A 118 17.52 -5.80 -1.52
N LEU A 119 16.48 -6.58 -1.84
CA LEU A 119 15.43 -6.16 -2.76
C LEU A 119 14.51 -5.10 -2.13
N ARG A 120 14.22 -5.20 -0.82
CA ARG A 120 13.49 -4.19 -0.07
C ARG A 120 14.22 -2.84 -0.13
N GLU A 121 15.51 -2.82 0.17
CA GLU A 121 16.35 -1.62 0.09
C GLU A 121 16.42 -1.08 -1.35
N THR A 122 16.62 -1.94 -2.33
CA THR A 122 16.65 -1.57 -3.75
C THR A 122 15.36 -0.87 -4.17
N LEU A 123 14.20 -1.43 -3.79
CA LEU A 123 12.90 -0.83 -4.10
C LEU A 123 12.70 0.48 -3.34
N ASN A 124 13.00 0.52 -2.05
CA ASN A 124 12.86 1.72 -1.23
C ASN A 124 13.70 2.89 -1.77
N ASN A 125 14.95 2.63 -2.14
CA ASN A 125 15.82 3.63 -2.74
C ASN A 125 15.27 4.13 -4.08
N HIS A 126 14.67 3.26 -4.89
CA HIS A 126 14.01 3.67 -6.13
C HIS A 126 12.82 4.60 -5.86
N VAL A 127 11.92 4.24 -4.95
CA VAL A 127 10.73 5.00 -4.58
C VAL A 127 11.08 6.39 -4.05
N VAL A 128 12.10 6.48 -3.17
CA VAL A 128 12.53 7.76 -2.56
C VAL A 128 13.34 8.62 -3.54
N SER A 129 14.20 8.02 -4.36
CA SER A 129 15.03 8.77 -5.33
C SER A 129 14.20 9.37 -6.47
N GLN A 130 13.12 8.69 -6.84
CA GLN A 130 12.12 9.14 -7.81
C GLN A 130 10.85 9.54 -7.05
N PRO A 131 10.76 10.79 -6.53
CA PRO A 131 9.71 11.15 -5.61
C PRO A 131 8.34 10.61 -6.03
N ASP A 132 7.90 9.52 -5.41
CA ASP A 132 6.70 8.79 -5.81
C ASP A 132 5.45 9.52 -5.31
N LEU A 133 4.75 10.17 -6.23
CA LEU A 133 3.61 11.03 -5.93
C LEU A 133 2.38 10.28 -5.41
N SER A 134 2.31 8.96 -5.63
CA SER A 134 1.19 8.13 -5.15
C SER A 134 1.16 7.98 -3.62
N PHE A 135 2.19 8.47 -2.91
CA PHE A 135 2.16 8.59 -1.45
C PHE A 135 1.31 9.76 -0.95
N PHE A 136 1.00 10.73 -1.80
CA PHE A 136 -0.06 11.69 -1.51
C PHE A 136 -1.43 11.10 -1.85
N PRO A 137 -2.50 11.45 -1.11
CA PRO A 137 -3.85 11.14 -1.55
C PRO A 137 -4.12 11.72 -2.94
N GLU A 138 -4.78 10.93 -3.79
CA GLU A 138 -5.03 11.33 -5.18
C GLU A 138 -5.71 12.70 -5.34
N PRO A 139 -6.78 13.04 -4.59
CA PRO A 139 -7.39 14.36 -4.71
C PRO A 139 -6.41 15.49 -4.41
N TYR A 140 -5.59 15.35 -3.37
CA TYR A 140 -4.57 16.35 -3.04
C TYR A 140 -3.53 16.52 -4.16
N PHE A 141 -3.07 15.40 -4.75
CA PHE A 141 -2.14 15.45 -5.86
C PHE A 141 -2.76 16.11 -7.10
N LEU A 142 -4.03 15.82 -7.41
CA LEU A 142 -4.73 16.41 -8.56
C LEU A 142 -4.84 17.93 -8.42
N GLU A 143 -5.14 18.43 -7.23
CA GLU A 143 -5.28 19.85 -6.96
C GLU A 143 -3.95 20.61 -6.95
N ASN A 144 -2.88 19.99 -6.42
CA ASN A 144 -1.64 20.69 -6.10
C ASN A 144 -0.46 20.33 -7.00
N GLY A 145 -0.50 19.20 -7.68
CA GLY A 145 0.65 18.65 -8.40
C GLY A 145 0.43 18.29 -9.86
N LEU A 146 -0.82 18.28 -10.35
CA LEU A 146 -1.12 17.80 -11.70
C LEU A 146 -0.54 18.70 -12.80
N GLU A 147 -0.51 20.01 -12.59
CA GLU A 147 -0.01 20.97 -13.58
C GLU A 147 1.47 20.72 -13.94
N ASN A 148 2.30 20.44 -12.90
CA ASN A 148 3.70 20.07 -13.09
C ASN A 148 4.14 19.05 -12.05
N ALA A 149 3.80 17.78 -12.32
CA ALA A 149 4.07 16.65 -11.43
C ALA A 149 5.56 16.48 -11.07
N VAL A 150 6.46 16.79 -12.00
CA VAL A 150 7.91 16.68 -11.77
C VAL A 150 8.39 17.72 -10.77
N ASP A 151 8.01 18.98 -10.98
CA ASP A 151 8.37 20.08 -10.08
C ASP A 151 7.75 19.89 -8.69
N PHE A 152 6.48 19.50 -8.64
CA PHE A 152 5.79 19.17 -7.40
C PHE A 152 6.52 18.08 -6.62
N GLY A 153 6.90 16.98 -7.28
CA GLY A 153 7.64 15.88 -6.66
C GLY A 153 9.00 16.32 -6.13
N GLN A 154 9.74 17.12 -6.88
CA GLN A 154 11.05 17.61 -6.44
C GLN A 154 10.94 18.56 -5.25
N LYS A 155 9.96 19.46 -5.23
CA LYS A 155 9.70 20.37 -4.11
C LYS A 155 9.28 19.62 -2.84
N ASN A 156 8.53 18.52 -2.99
CA ASN A 156 7.98 17.74 -1.89
C ASN A 156 8.81 16.49 -1.53
N LYS A 157 10.02 16.33 -2.07
CA LYS A 157 10.83 15.13 -1.88
C LYS A 157 11.02 14.72 -0.42
N LYS A 158 11.26 15.70 0.48
CA LYS A 158 11.44 15.43 1.91
C LYS A 158 10.15 14.91 2.56
N ILE A 159 9.00 15.48 2.20
CA ILE A 159 7.70 15.02 2.71
C ILE A 159 7.41 13.62 2.19
N ILE A 160 7.59 13.37 0.89
CA ILE A 160 7.40 12.03 0.30
C ILE A 160 8.27 11.00 1.01
N GLN A 161 9.53 11.33 1.31
CA GLN A 161 10.39 10.44 2.09
C GLN A 161 9.78 10.12 3.46
N SER A 162 9.28 11.12 4.20
CA SER A 162 8.63 10.89 5.50
C SER A 162 7.36 10.04 5.38
N LEU A 163 6.60 10.19 4.28
CA LEU A 163 5.42 9.36 4.01
C LEU A 163 5.83 7.89 3.77
N VAL A 164 6.89 7.67 2.99
CA VAL A 164 7.45 6.33 2.73
C VAL A 164 7.97 5.70 4.02
N GLU A 165 8.71 6.45 4.84
CA GLU A 165 9.22 5.99 6.13
C GLU A 165 8.07 5.59 7.06
N THR A 166 7.03 6.43 7.17
CA THR A 166 5.82 6.11 7.94
C THR A 166 5.14 4.85 7.41
N ALA A 167 4.91 4.76 6.10
CA ALA A 167 4.29 3.59 5.46
C ALA A 167 5.08 2.30 5.71
N ASN A 168 6.40 2.38 5.85
CA ASN A 168 7.27 1.23 6.09
C ASN A 168 7.23 0.70 7.53
N LEU A 169 6.59 1.39 8.48
CA LEU A 169 6.43 0.89 9.84
C LEU A 169 5.74 -0.47 9.89
N ASN A 170 4.83 -0.77 8.97
CA ASN A 170 4.16 -2.08 8.92
C ASN A 170 5.03 -3.25 8.43
N LEU A 171 6.32 -3.01 8.13
CA LEU A 171 7.31 -4.06 7.86
C LEU A 171 7.93 -4.65 9.13
N TYR A 172 7.70 -4.01 10.27
CA TYR A 172 8.26 -4.40 11.56
C TYR A 172 7.18 -4.95 12.50
N PRO A 173 7.54 -5.70 13.54
CA PRO A 173 6.58 -6.10 14.57
C PRO A 173 5.95 -4.87 15.24
N TYR A 174 4.65 -4.91 15.50
CA TYR A 174 3.91 -3.78 16.09
C TYR A 174 4.57 -3.20 17.35
N LYS A 175 5.00 -4.08 18.28
CA LYS A 175 5.66 -3.70 19.53
C LYS A 175 6.94 -2.87 19.35
N ASP A 176 7.59 -3.02 18.20
CA ASP A 176 8.87 -2.36 17.92
C ASP A 176 8.66 -0.98 17.26
N VAL A 177 7.42 -0.64 16.84
CA VAL A 177 7.11 0.60 16.11
C VAL A 177 5.89 1.35 16.64
N SER A 178 5.32 0.93 17.77
CA SER A 178 4.13 1.55 18.34
C SER A 178 4.36 3.03 18.69
N SER A 179 5.55 3.39 19.20
CA SER A 179 5.90 4.78 19.49
C SER A 179 6.01 5.64 18.23
N GLU A 180 6.57 5.11 17.15
CA GLU A 180 6.66 5.77 15.84
C GLU A 180 5.28 5.97 15.22
N ILE A 181 4.39 4.99 15.38
CA ILE A 181 2.98 5.10 14.95
C ILE A 181 2.29 6.23 15.73
N LYS A 182 2.48 6.31 17.04
CA LYS A 182 1.95 7.41 17.85
C LYS A 182 2.43 8.76 17.32
N ASN A 183 3.74 8.90 17.10
CA ASN A 183 4.33 10.13 16.57
C ASN A 183 3.75 10.48 15.18
N ALA A 184 3.52 9.49 14.33
CA ALA A 184 2.87 9.70 13.02
C ALA A 184 1.43 10.20 13.17
N LEU A 185 0.63 9.65 14.11
CA LEU A 185 -0.74 10.07 14.36
C LEU A 185 -0.85 11.47 15.00
N GLU A 186 0.22 11.97 15.60
CA GLU A 186 0.31 13.28 16.23
C GLU A 186 1.04 14.32 15.37
N ASN A 187 1.51 13.93 14.19
CA ASN A 187 2.31 14.77 13.31
C ASN A 187 1.50 15.98 12.79
N GLU A 188 2.16 17.13 12.68
CA GLU A 188 1.55 18.36 12.13
C GLU A 188 1.15 18.18 10.66
N ASN A 189 1.93 17.44 9.88
CA ASN A 189 1.62 17.16 8.48
C ASN A 189 0.48 16.15 8.36
N PRO A 190 -0.65 16.50 7.72
CA PRO A 190 -1.82 15.63 7.62
C PRO A 190 -1.53 14.33 6.85
N TRP A 191 -0.61 14.36 5.89
CA TRP A 191 -0.30 13.18 5.08
C TRP A 191 0.56 12.16 5.84
N VAL A 192 1.33 12.59 6.83
CA VAL A 192 1.98 11.69 7.78
C VAL A 192 0.93 11.02 8.68
N ARG A 193 -0.07 11.78 9.19
CA ARG A 193 -1.20 11.20 9.94
C ARG A 193 -2.02 10.23 9.09
N TYR A 194 -2.25 10.56 7.82
CA TYR A 194 -2.90 9.69 6.84
C TYR A 194 -2.21 8.33 6.73
N TRP A 195 -0.87 8.31 6.59
CA TRP A 195 -0.10 7.08 6.54
C TRP A 195 -0.02 6.37 7.89
N GLY A 196 0.04 7.09 8.99
CA GLY A 196 -0.06 6.52 10.35
C GLY A 196 -1.34 5.70 10.53
N LEU A 197 -2.48 6.20 10.03
CA LEU A 197 -3.77 5.49 10.06
C LEU A 197 -3.79 4.26 9.15
N ILE A 198 -3.20 4.33 7.95
CA ILE A 198 -3.04 3.16 7.06
C ILE A 198 -2.18 2.08 7.74
N VAL A 199 -1.12 2.47 8.45
CA VAL A 199 -0.30 1.54 9.23
C VAL A 199 -1.08 0.93 10.38
N CYS A 200 -1.90 1.71 11.10
CA CYS A 200 -2.82 1.16 12.11
C CYS A 200 -3.77 0.13 11.50
N SER A 201 -4.36 0.43 10.32
CA SER A 201 -5.23 -0.51 9.60
C SER A 201 -4.50 -1.79 9.18
N SER A 202 -3.21 -1.69 8.89
CA SER A 202 -2.36 -2.85 8.56
C SER A 202 -2.12 -3.78 9.75
N PHE A 203 -2.07 -3.24 10.96
CA PHE A 203 -1.95 -4.00 12.21
C PHE A 203 -3.31 -4.43 12.78
N GLY A 204 -4.40 -3.85 12.30
CA GLY A 204 -5.74 -4.16 12.77
C GLY A 204 -5.88 -3.91 14.27
N ILE A 205 -6.45 -4.89 15.00
CA ILE A 205 -6.74 -4.75 16.44
C ILE A 205 -5.49 -4.64 17.32
N ASP A 206 -4.32 -5.03 16.83
CA ASP A 206 -3.06 -4.88 17.59
C ASP A 206 -2.76 -3.39 17.84
N ALA A 207 -3.21 -2.48 16.95
CA ALA A 207 -3.07 -1.04 17.10
C ALA A 207 -4.13 -0.39 18.02
N LYS A 208 -4.91 -1.16 18.77
CA LYS A 208 -6.01 -0.67 19.64
C LYS A 208 -5.60 0.33 20.71
N GLU A 209 -4.32 0.34 21.14
CA GLU A 209 -3.85 1.31 22.10
C GLU A 209 -3.93 2.77 21.59
N HIS A 210 -3.94 2.95 20.25
CA HIS A 210 -4.11 4.26 19.61
C HIS A 210 -5.57 4.64 19.39
N LEU A 211 -6.55 3.83 19.83
CA LEU A 211 -7.98 4.02 19.53
C LEU A 211 -8.52 5.39 19.94
N ASN A 212 -8.10 5.90 21.11
CA ASN A 212 -8.52 7.23 21.57
C ASN A 212 -8.05 8.34 20.61
N LYS A 213 -6.79 8.24 20.13
CA LYS A 213 -6.25 9.19 19.16
C LYS A 213 -6.94 9.05 17.79
N ILE A 214 -7.19 7.83 17.34
CA ILE A 214 -7.89 7.56 16.06
C ILE A 214 -9.31 8.13 16.10
N ASN A 215 -10.06 7.94 17.20
CA ASN A 215 -11.37 8.55 17.38
C ASN A 215 -11.29 10.09 17.39
N SER A 216 -10.30 10.67 18.07
CA SER A 216 -10.09 12.11 18.06
C SER A 216 -9.80 12.64 16.65
N ILE A 217 -9.00 11.94 15.86
CA ILE A 217 -8.74 12.28 14.46
C ILE A 217 -10.03 12.19 13.63
N PHE A 218 -10.80 11.11 13.77
CA PHE A 218 -12.07 10.96 13.06
C PHE A 218 -13.03 12.12 13.32
N GLU A 219 -13.09 12.59 14.57
CA GLU A 219 -13.99 13.68 14.96
C GLU A 219 -13.45 15.06 14.54
N ASN A 220 -12.17 15.33 14.71
CA ASN A 220 -11.63 16.69 14.81
C ASN A 220 -10.52 17.04 13.82
N ASP A 221 -9.99 16.09 13.01
CA ASP A 221 -8.91 16.44 12.07
C ASP A 221 -9.37 17.50 11.07
N SER A 222 -8.47 18.39 10.68
CA SER A 222 -8.75 19.41 9.68
C SER A 222 -8.97 18.84 8.28
N GLU A 223 -8.34 17.67 7.99
CA GLU A 223 -8.33 17.06 6.67
C GLU A 223 -9.36 15.93 6.56
N ASN A 224 -10.33 16.06 5.65
CA ASN A 224 -11.36 15.04 5.46
C ASN A 224 -10.79 13.67 5.04
N LEU A 225 -9.73 13.66 4.23
CA LEU A 225 -9.10 12.41 3.79
C LEU A 225 -8.42 11.67 4.95
N VAL A 226 -7.91 12.40 5.94
CA VAL A 226 -7.37 11.81 7.18
C VAL A 226 -8.50 11.24 8.03
N LYS A 227 -9.64 11.95 8.18
CA LYS A 227 -10.83 11.42 8.86
C LYS A 227 -11.35 10.15 8.21
N ILE A 228 -11.35 10.08 6.87
CA ILE A 228 -11.77 8.87 6.12
C ILE A 228 -10.86 7.69 6.46
N ARG A 229 -9.54 7.88 6.59
CA ARG A 229 -8.63 6.80 7.00
C ARG A 229 -8.84 6.36 8.46
N ALA A 230 -9.18 7.29 9.34
CA ALA A 230 -9.59 6.93 10.71
C ALA A 230 -10.88 6.11 10.72
N ALA A 231 -11.89 6.51 9.92
CA ALA A 231 -13.11 5.74 9.73
C ALA A 231 -12.84 4.33 9.17
N GLU A 232 -11.94 4.20 8.19
CA GLU A 232 -11.52 2.91 7.62
C GLU A 232 -10.96 1.99 8.71
N TYR A 233 -10.04 2.48 9.57
CA TYR A 233 -9.53 1.68 10.69
C TYR A 233 -10.66 1.18 11.60
N LEU A 234 -11.59 2.07 11.97
CA LEU A 234 -12.71 1.72 12.86
C LEU A 234 -13.61 0.64 12.22
N LEU A 235 -13.93 0.79 10.93
CA LEU A 235 -14.77 -0.17 10.20
C LEU A 235 -14.07 -1.53 10.02
N LEU A 236 -12.80 -1.55 9.64
CA LEU A 236 -12.02 -2.79 9.46
C LEU A 236 -11.93 -3.61 10.75
N ASN A 237 -11.99 -2.95 11.91
CA ASN A 237 -11.94 -3.60 13.22
C ASN A 237 -13.32 -3.80 13.86
N ASN A 238 -14.42 -3.60 13.10
CA ASN A 238 -15.81 -3.72 13.58
C ASN A 238 -16.12 -2.84 14.81
N LEU A 239 -15.48 -1.68 14.89
CA LEU A 239 -15.72 -0.71 15.95
C LEU A 239 -16.89 0.20 15.60
N LYS A 240 -17.57 0.71 16.62
CA LYS A 240 -18.75 1.60 16.41
C LYS A 240 -18.29 2.93 15.79
N ILE A 241 -19.03 3.35 14.76
CA ILE A 241 -18.81 4.60 14.06
C ILE A 241 -20.17 5.20 13.64
N ASP A 242 -20.25 6.52 13.63
CA ASP A 242 -21.45 7.21 13.14
C ASP A 242 -21.47 7.21 11.60
N SER A 243 -22.35 6.39 11.03
CA SER A 243 -22.52 6.26 9.57
C SER A 243 -22.97 7.56 8.90
N SER A 244 -23.68 8.45 9.62
CA SER A 244 -24.09 9.75 9.07
C SER A 244 -22.90 10.66 8.80
N LYS A 245 -21.90 10.65 9.69
CA LYS A 245 -20.66 11.39 9.53
C LYS A 245 -19.84 10.87 8.35
N ILE A 246 -19.75 9.55 8.18
CA ILE A 246 -19.04 8.97 7.03
C ILE A 246 -19.68 9.45 5.73
N ASN A 247 -21.01 9.37 5.61
CA ASN A 247 -21.73 9.82 4.41
C ASN A 247 -21.47 11.31 4.11
N ASN A 248 -21.41 12.14 5.14
CA ASN A 248 -21.08 13.55 4.97
C ASN A 248 -19.62 13.77 4.54
N LEU A 249 -18.68 13.04 5.12
CA LEU A 249 -17.27 13.10 4.73
C LEU A 249 -17.07 12.67 3.27
N LEU A 250 -17.70 11.58 2.83
CA LEU A 250 -17.61 11.11 1.44
C LEU A 250 -18.21 12.08 0.43
N LYS A 251 -19.28 12.82 0.79
CA LYS A 251 -19.86 13.87 -0.07
C LYS A 251 -18.98 15.12 -0.20
N ASN A 252 -18.15 15.40 0.81
CA ASN A 252 -17.33 16.61 0.89
C ASN A 252 -15.83 16.34 0.68
N ALA A 253 -15.48 15.13 0.29
CA ALA A 253 -14.08 14.73 0.03
C ALA A 253 -13.69 14.87 -1.45
N ASN A 254 -14.59 15.43 -2.27
CA ASN A 254 -14.35 15.73 -3.70
C ASN A 254 -13.91 17.17 -3.86
#